data_a440b2231acc22b20babdaefe335cfbf
#
_entry.id   a440b2231acc22b20babdaefe335cfbf
#
_cell.length_a   1.000
_cell.length_b   1.000
_cell.length_c   1.000
_cell.angle_alpha   90.00
_cell.angle_beta   90.00
_cell.angle_gamma   90.00
#
_symmetry.space_group_name_H-M   'P 1'
#
loop_
_entity.id
_entity.type
_entity.pdbx_description
1 polymer ?
#
loop_
_entity_poly.entity_id
_entity_poly.type
_entity_poly.pdbx_seq_one_letter_code
_entity_poly.pdbx_strand_id
1 'polypeptide(L)'
;REIVTNYDFDAYALDYCRFPDYQSDFSEASKEAFEKHIGGLVETWPGDVFTYNASGERVPGKYYKEWWEFRSMIIHDFVARVRKEIKAIKPDVKLEYWAASWWGALYANGQNWASKAFRPLTDQDAWSFNSWCSINYHQTGFADQLDTFLLGTYLPRVYGPDDGESIEYGINRAERFLLNACTYYATVDCS
;
A
#
# COMPACT_ATOMS: atom_id res chain seq x y z
N ARG A 1 22.01 0.45 2.01
CA ARG A 1 23.20 1.22 2.43
C ARG A 1 24.23 1.31 1.32
N GLU A 2 24.71 0.21 0.76
CA GLU A 2 25.78 0.15 -0.25
C GLU A 2 25.52 1.14 -1.42
N ILE A 3 24.35 1.09 -2.05
CA ILE A 3 24.01 1.98 -3.17
C ILE A 3 24.11 3.45 -2.76
N VAL A 4 23.46 3.83 -1.65
CA VAL A 4 23.44 5.23 -1.21
C VAL A 4 24.82 5.74 -0.81
N THR A 5 25.69 4.84 -0.31
CA THR A 5 27.05 5.20 0.07
C THR A 5 27.96 5.43 -1.13
N ASN A 6 27.83 4.59 -2.17
CA ASN A 6 28.83 4.49 -3.25
C ASN A 6 28.46 5.25 -4.51
N TYR A 7 27.20 5.66 -4.69
CA TYR A 7 26.75 6.32 -5.92
C TYR A 7 26.09 7.66 -5.62
N ASP A 8 26.30 8.63 -6.52
CA ASP A 8 25.61 9.92 -6.47
C ASP A 8 24.35 9.90 -7.32
N PHE A 9 23.23 10.27 -6.70
CA PHE A 9 21.92 10.39 -7.33
C PHE A 9 21.02 11.31 -6.47
N ASP A 10 20.02 11.91 -7.10
CA ASP A 10 19.11 12.85 -6.45
C ASP A 10 17.97 12.18 -5.72
N ALA A 11 17.55 11.00 -6.20
CA ALA A 11 16.43 10.26 -5.64
C ALA A 11 16.64 8.74 -5.69
N TYR A 12 16.03 8.05 -4.75
CA TYR A 12 15.97 6.59 -4.67
C TYR A 12 14.51 6.14 -4.72
N ALA A 13 14.12 5.53 -5.84
CA ALA A 13 12.76 5.05 -6.04
C ALA A 13 12.59 3.58 -5.62
N LEU A 14 11.55 3.30 -4.85
CA LEU A 14 11.08 1.96 -4.56
C LEU A 14 10.04 1.56 -5.61
N ASP A 15 10.37 0.58 -6.43
CA ASP A 15 9.46 -0.04 -7.39
C ASP A 15 9.18 -1.49 -6.99
N TYR A 16 7.96 -1.99 -7.26
CA TYR A 16 7.52 -3.33 -6.84
C TYR A 16 7.70 -3.64 -5.34
N CYS A 17 7.78 -2.62 -4.50
CA CYS A 17 7.89 -2.77 -3.05
C CYS A 17 6.52 -3.19 -2.47
N ARG A 18 6.17 -4.46 -2.66
CA ARG A 18 4.87 -5.03 -2.32
C ARG A 18 4.92 -6.54 -2.20
N PHE A 19 3.90 -7.13 -1.60
CA PHE A 19 3.67 -8.56 -1.73
C PHE A 19 3.26 -8.89 -3.18
N PRO A 20 3.69 -10.04 -3.72
CA PRO A 20 3.41 -10.41 -5.12
C PRO A 20 1.90 -10.61 -5.37
N ASP A 21 1.18 -11.14 -4.39
CA ASP A 21 -0.25 -11.40 -4.47
C ASP A 21 -0.90 -11.49 -3.08
N TYR A 22 -2.20 -11.77 -3.05
CA TYR A 22 -2.97 -11.93 -1.80
C TYR A 22 -2.76 -13.29 -1.13
N GLN A 23 -2.18 -14.29 -1.81
CA GLN A 23 -1.94 -15.64 -1.27
C GLN A 23 -0.59 -15.75 -0.57
N SER A 24 0.30 -14.83 -0.77
CA SER A 24 1.58 -14.76 -0.08
C SER A 24 1.44 -13.89 1.18
N ASP A 25 2.12 -14.11 2.23
CA ASP A 25 2.97 -15.20 2.66
C ASP A 25 2.31 -15.87 3.89
N PHE A 26 1.90 -17.13 3.76
CA PHE A 26 1.28 -17.90 4.87
C PHE A 26 2.27 -18.88 5.52
N SER A 27 3.56 -18.50 5.60
CA SER A 27 4.57 -19.25 6.35
C SER A 27 4.32 -19.21 7.86
N GLU A 28 4.94 -20.13 8.61
CA GLU A 28 4.88 -20.10 10.08
C GLU A 28 5.47 -18.81 10.65
N ALA A 29 6.53 -18.27 10.03
CA ALA A 29 7.11 -16.99 10.45
C ALA A 29 6.10 -15.83 10.30
N SER A 30 5.32 -15.80 9.22
CA SER A 30 4.27 -14.83 9.02
C SER A 30 3.11 -15.02 9.99
N LYS A 31 2.76 -16.28 10.32
CA LYS A 31 1.77 -16.59 11.35
C LYS A 31 2.18 -16.02 12.71
N GLU A 32 3.39 -16.34 13.17
CA GLU A 32 3.92 -15.85 14.46
C GLU A 32 3.94 -14.32 14.53
N ALA A 33 4.37 -13.67 13.44
CA ALA A 33 4.37 -12.20 13.36
C ALA A 33 2.96 -11.61 13.38
N PHE A 34 2.02 -12.27 12.71
CA PHE A 34 0.61 -11.86 12.69
C PHE A 34 -0.06 -12.05 14.05
N GLU A 35 0.16 -13.18 14.72
CA GLU A 35 -0.33 -13.45 16.08
C GLU A 35 0.17 -12.38 17.07
N LYS A 36 1.42 -11.97 16.92
CA LYS A 36 1.98 -10.85 17.71
C LYS A 36 1.28 -9.52 17.38
N HIS A 37 0.96 -9.28 16.12
CA HIS A 37 0.26 -8.07 15.67
C HIS A 37 -1.14 -7.96 16.27
N ILE A 38 -1.92 -9.06 16.25
CA ILE A 38 -3.29 -9.08 16.78
C ILE A 38 -3.35 -9.28 18.31
N GLY A 39 -2.21 -9.60 18.95
CA GLY A 39 -2.15 -9.88 20.38
C GLY A 39 -2.87 -11.16 20.82
N GLY A 40 -2.96 -12.17 19.92
CA GLY A 40 -3.67 -13.41 20.16
C GLY A 40 -3.22 -14.53 19.25
N LEU A 41 -3.71 -15.75 19.49
CA LEU A 41 -3.41 -16.93 18.67
C LEU A 41 -4.43 -17.10 17.54
N VAL A 42 -3.98 -17.61 16.41
CA VAL A 42 -4.82 -18.00 15.27
C VAL A 42 -5.05 -19.51 15.35
N GLU A 43 -6.30 -19.91 15.55
CA GLU A 43 -6.67 -21.32 15.76
C GLU A 43 -6.55 -22.13 14.48
N THR A 44 -7.02 -21.57 13.35
CA THR A 44 -7.02 -22.22 12.04
C THR A 44 -6.23 -21.40 11.03
N TRP A 45 -5.01 -21.81 10.75
CA TRP A 45 -4.14 -21.09 9.81
C TRP A 45 -4.08 -21.79 8.45
N PRO A 46 -4.29 -21.08 7.32
CA PRO A 46 -4.70 -19.67 7.19
C PRO A 46 -6.24 -19.46 7.19
N GLY A 47 -7.02 -20.46 7.57
CA GLY A 47 -8.49 -20.45 7.48
C GLY A 47 -9.16 -19.27 8.20
N ASP A 48 -8.62 -18.85 9.35
CA ASP A 48 -9.13 -17.69 10.07
C ASP A 48 -8.84 -16.36 9.37
N VAL A 49 -7.97 -16.36 8.35
CA VAL A 49 -7.75 -15.20 7.48
C VAL A 49 -8.77 -15.24 6.33
N PHE A 50 -8.73 -16.26 5.50
CA PHE A 50 -9.76 -16.55 4.50
C PHE A 50 -9.65 -17.99 3.98
N THR A 51 -10.73 -18.45 3.40
CA THR A 51 -10.83 -19.72 2.68
C THR A 51 -11.38 -19.48 1.26
N TYR A 52 -11.58 -20.54 0.50
CA TYR A 52 -12.26 -20.48 -0.79
C TYR A 52 -13.53 -21.33 -0.76
N ASN A 53 -14.61 -20.81 -1.35
CA ASN A 53 -15.82 -21.60 -1.57
C ASN A 53 -15.67 -22.52 -2.81
N ALA A 54 -16.69 -23.29 -3.11
CA ALA A 54 -16.71 -24.22 -4.24
C ALA A 54 -16.58 -23.51 -5.62
N SER A 55 -16.90 -22.22 -5.69
CA SER A 55 -16.77 -21.38 -6.89
C SER A 55 -15.39 -20.70 -7.01
N GLY A 56 -14.48 -20.93 -6.04
CA GLY A 56 -13.15 -20.31 -6.02
C GLY A 56 -13.13 -18.87 -5.51
N GLU A 57 -14.23 -18.38 -4.93
CA GLU A 57 -14.30 -17.05 -4.35
C GLU A 57 -13.75 -17.04 -2.92
N ARG A 58 -13.07 -15.97 -2.54
CA ARG A 58 -12.56 -15.80 -1.17
C ARG A 58 -13.71 -15.62 -0.18
N VAL A 59 -13.67 -16.40 0.87
CA VAL A 59 -14.58 -16.30 2.02
C VAL A 59 -13.79 -15.73 3.19
N PRO A 60 -14.08 -14.50 3.64
CA PRO A 60 -13.41 -13.88 4.77
C PRO A 60 -13.51 -14.73 6.03
N GLY A 61 -12.37 -14.89 6.72
CA GLY A 61 -12.31 -15.47 8.06
C GLY A 61 -12.39 -14.42 9.17
N LYS A 62 -12.22 -14.85 10.40
CA LYS A 62 -12.32 -14.03 11.61
C LYS A 62 -11.36 -12.82 11.60
N TYR A 63 -10.16 -13.00 11.04
CA TYR A 63 -9.10 -12.00 11.03
C TYR A 63 -8.81 -11.43 9.63
N TYR A 64 -9.80 -11.46 8.74
CA TYR A 64 -9.62 -11.02 7.35
C TYR A 64 -9.13 -9.57 7.22
N LYS A 65 -9.71 -8.67 7.99
CA LYS A 65 -9.37 -7.24 7.94
C LYS A 65 -8.02 -6.94 8.58
N GLU A 66 -7.74 -7.57 9.70
CA GLU A 66 -6.48 -7.45 10.45
C GLU A 66 -5.30 -7.99 9.65
N TRP A 67 -5.53 -9.00 8.81
CA TRP A 67 -4.50 -9.53 7.92
C TRP A 67 -4.02 -8.51 6.89
N TRP A 68 -4.94 -7.79 6.26
CA TRP A 68 -4.57 -6.75 5.29
C TRP A 68 -3.92 -5.55 5.97
N GLU A 69 -4.36 -5.19 7.16
CA GLU A 69 -3.69 -4.20 8.00
C GLU A 69 -2.25 -4.61 8.31
N PHE A 70 -2.05 -5.83 8.80
CA PHE A 70 -0.72 -6.39 9.10
C PHE A 70 0.22 -6.36 7.89
N ARG A 71 -0.22 -6.83 6.73
CA ARG A 71 0.59 -6.81 5.50
C ARG A 71 0.96 -5.39 5.09
N SER A 72 0.02 -4.47 5.16
CA SER A 72 0.27 -3.06 4.85
C SER A 72 1.20 -2.41 5.85
N MET A 73 1.15 -2.81 7.13
CA MET A 73 2.09 -2.34 8.16
C MET A 73 3.53 -2.81 7.89
N ILE A 74 3.72 -4.03 7.40
CA ILE A 74 5.05 -4.53 6.99
C ILE A 74 5.66 -3.63 5.91
N ILE A 75 4.89 -3.26 4.88
CA ILE A 75 5.38 -2.37 3.82
C ILE A 75 5.63 -0.96 4.37
N HIS A 76 4.70 -0.43 5.19
CA HIS A 76 4.88 0.85 5.87
C HIS A 76 6.20 0.91 6.66
N ASP A 77 6.47 -0.10 7.50
CA ASP A 77 7.66 -0.14 8.35
C ASP A 77 8.94 -0.29 7.53
N PHE A 78 8.86 -1.05 6.43
CA PHE A 78 9.97 -1.15 5.48
C PHE A 78 10.28 0.21 4.84
N VAL A 79 9.28 0.92 4.33
CA VAL A 79 9.45 2.27 3.75
C VAL A 79 10.03 3.25 4.77
N ALA A 80 9.49 3.27 5.99
CA ALA A 80 9.99 4.11 7.08
C ALA A 80 11.46 3.81 7.41
N ARG A 81 11.83 2.52 7.45
CA ARG A 81 13.21 2.09 7.66
C ARG A 81 14.13 2.52 6.52
N VAL A 82 13.71 2.36 5.27
CA VAL A 82 14.48 2.80 4.09
C VAL A 82 14.71 4.30 4.16
N ARG A 83 13.67 5.12 4.45
CA ARG A 83 13.81 6.56 4.65
C ARG A 83 14.87 6.89 5.70
N LYS A 84 14.75 6.28 6.87
CA LYS A 84 15.70 6.50 7.98
C LYS A 84 17.14 6.20 7.56
N GLU A 85 17.38 5.09 6.87
CA GLU A 85 18.72 4.69 6.43
C GLU A 85 19.27 5.61 5.34
N ILE A 86 18.46 6.03 4.38
CA ILE A 86 18.88 6.98 3.33
C ILE A 86 19.24 8.32 3.95
N LYS A 87 18.35 8.89 4.75
CA LYS A 87 18.52 10.22 5.33
C LYS A 87 19.70 10.28 6.33
N ALA A 88 20.06 9.16 6.93
CA ALA A 88 21.25 9.07 7.81
C ALA A 88 22.58 9.11 7.03
N ILE A 89 22.60 8.72 5.74
CA ILE A 89 23.79 8.69 4.90
C ILE A 89 23.86 9.94 4.01
N LYS A 90 22.77 10.23 3.31
CA LYS A 90 22.63 11.38 2.38
C LYS A 90 21.28 12.09 2.64
N PRO A 91 21.23 13.11 3.50
CA PRO A 91 19.99 13.77 3.90
C PRO A 91 19.20 14.37 2.75
N ASP A 92 19.88 14.82 1.69
CA ASP A 92 19.30 15.51 0.54
C ASP A 92 18.70 14.54 -0.52
N VAL A 93 19.11 13.26 -0.49
CA VAL A 93 18.56 12.24 -1.42
C VAL A 93 17.08 12.01 -1.11
N LYS A 94 16.23 12.16 -2.11
CA LYS A 94 14.78 11.94 -2.00
C LYS A 94 14.46 10.45 -1.94
N LEU A 95 13.47 10.08 -1.13
CA LEU A 95 12.84 8.77 -1.20
C LEU A 95 11.58 8.88 -2.04
N GLU A 96 11.53 8.09 -3.09
CA GLU A 96 10.40 7.97 -4.00
C GLU A 96 9.78 6.58 -3.91
N TYR A 97 8.53 6.46 -4.29
CA TYR A 97 7.82 5.18 -4.33
C TYR A 97 6.89 5.17 -5.54
N TRP A 98 6.95 4.11 -6.34
CA TRP A 98 6.04 3.91 -7.44
C TRP A 98 4.93 2.93 -7.07
N ALA A 99 3.69 3.29 -7.31
CA ALA A 99 2.54 2.40 -7.26
C ALA A 99 1.45 2.85 -8.24
N ALA A 100 0.60 1.90 -8.63
CA ALA A 100 -0.52 2.16 -9.52
C ALA A 100 -1.63 3.00 -8.87
N SER A 101 -2.36 3.74 -9.68
CA SER A 101 -3.50 4.55 -9.24
C SER A 101 -4.75 3.74 -8.88
N TRP A 102 -4.88 2.49 -9.34
CA TRP A 102 -6.02 1.60 -9.06
C TRP A 102 -5.96 0.99 -7.66
N TRP A 103 -6.06 1.83 -6.67
CA TRP A 103 -5.87 1.52 -5.25
C TRP A 103 -6.76 0.40 -4.71
N GLY A 104 -7.95 0.19 -5.27
CA GLY A 104 -8.91 -0.81 -4.82
C GLY A 104 -8.43 -2.27 -4.79
N ALA A 105 -7.35 -2.61 -5.52
CA ALA A 105 -6.72 -3.93 -5.49
C ALA A 105 -5.42 -3.97 -4.67
N LEU A 106 -4.83 -2.81 -4.36
CA LEU A 106 -3.47 -2.73 -3.79
C LEU A 106 -3.40 -3.11 -2.30
N TYR A 107 -4.52 -3.05 -1.57
CA TYR A 107 -4.55 -3.48 -0.17
C TYR A 107 -4.06 -4.92 0.00
N ALA A 108 -4.40 -5.80 -0.95
CA ALA A 108 -3.99 -7.20 -0.91
C ALA A 108 -2.48 -7.38 -1.14
N ASN A 109 -1.83 -6.41 -1.76
CA ASN A 109 -0.38 -6.37 -1.95
C ASN A 109 0.35 -5.57 -0.84
N GLY A 110 -0.37 -5.06 0.15
CA GLY A 110 0.19 -4.27 1.25
C GLY A 110 0.56 -2.83 0.88
N GLN A 111 0.13 -2.33 -0.29
CA GLN A 111 0.47 -0.99 -0.78
C GLN A 111 -0.54 0.07 -0.33
N ASN A 112 -0.49 0.49 0.91
CA ASN A 112 -1.26 1.64 1.39
C ASN A 112 -0.46 2.95 1.20
N TRP A 113 -0.39 3.45 -0.02
CA TRP A 113 0.30 4.70 -0.35
C TRP A 113 -0.47 5.97 0.05
N ALA A 114 -1.58 5.84 0.75
CA ALA A 114 -2.32 6.98 1.30
C ALA A 114 -1.56 7.65 2.47
N SER A 115 -1.91 8.89 2.79
CA SER A 115 -1.50 9.52 4.05
C SER A 115 -2.14 8.82 5.25
N LYS A 116 -1.46 8.81 6.40
CA LYS A 116 -2.05 8.37 7.68
C LYS A 116 -3.27 9.20 8.11
N ALA A 117 -3.43 10.40 7.58
CA ALA A 117 -4.59 11.24 7.81
C ALA A 117 -5.84 10.81 7.03
N PHE A 118 -5.67 10.09 5.92
CA PHE A 118 -6.78 9.57 5.13
C PHE A 118 -7.54 8.50 5.90
N ARG A 119 -8.89 8.59 5.88
CA ARG A 119 -9.79 7.69 6.62
C ARG A 119 -10.67 6.91 5.66
N PRO A 120 -10.26 5.70 5.20
CA PRO A 120 -11.02 4.93 4.21
C PRO A 120 -12.49 4.70 4.59
N LEU A 121 -12.74 4.35 5.87
CA LEU A 121 -14.09 4.00 6.33
C LEU A 121 -15.06 5.18 6.47
N THR A 122 -14.58 6.42 6.34
CA THR A 122 -15.41 7.63 6.36
C THR A 122 -15.31 8.45 5.08
N ASP A 123 -14.55 7.94 4.10
CA ASP A 123 -14.41 8.54 2.77
C ASP A 123 -15.71 8.38 1.95
N GLN A 124 -15.88 9.18 0.90
CA GLN A 124 -17.02 9.07 -0.02
C GLN A 124 -17.14 7.69 -0.68
N ASP A 125 -16.01 6.97 -0.81
CA ASP A 125 -15.93 5.61 -1.37
C ASP A 125 -15.88 4.53 -0.27
N ALA A 126 -16.27 4.84 0.97
CA ALA A 126 -16.22 3.91 2.11
C ALA A 126 -16.86 2.54 1.82
N TRP A 127 -17.87 2.51 0.95
CA TRP A 127 -18.52 1.28 0.50
C TRP A 127 -17.53 0.27 -0.11
N SER A 128 -16.48 0.75 -0.80
CA SER A 128 -15.47 -0.09 -1.44
C SER A 128 -14.43 -0.63 -0.43
N PHE A 129 -14.33 -0.03 0.76
CA PHE A 129 -13.38 -0.39 1.78
C PHE A 129 -13.98 -1.28 2.89
N ASN A 130 -15.27 -1.18 3.14
CA ASN A 130 -15.95 -1.83 4.27
C ASN A 130 -15.76 -3.35 4.37
N SER A 131 -15.58 -4.04 3.25
CA SER A 131 -15.45 -5.50 3.24
C SER A 131 -14.08 -6.01 3.70
N TRP A 132 -13.02 -5.18 3.59
CA TRP A 132 -11.64 -5.61 3.85
C TRP A 132 -10.85 -4.68 4.78
N CYS A 133 -11.26 -3.43 4.93
CA CYS A 133 -10.54 -2.43 5.71
C CYS A 133 -10.85 -2.56 7.20
N SER A 134 -9.83 -2.63 8.06
CA SER A 134 -9.96 -2.53 9.51
C SER A 134 -10.09 -1.07 9.95
N ILE A 135 -10.51 -0.86 11.19
CA ILE A 135 -10.62 0.50 11.77
C ILE A 135 -9.25 1.21 11.83
N ASN A 136 -8.17 0.45 12.00
CA ASN A 136 -6.82 0.96 12.14
C ASN A 136 -6.02 0.99 10.82
N TYR A 137 -6.59 0.48 9.72
CA TYR A 137 -5.88 0.37 8.44
C TYR A 137 -5.22 1.67 7.98
N HIS A 138 -5.82 2.83 8.28
CA HIS A 138 -5.25 4.14 7.96
C HIS A 138 -3.84 4.37 8.54
N GLN A 139 -3.50 3.70 9.65
CA GLN A 139 -2.18 3.82 10.30
C GLN A 139 -1.06 3.21 9.46
N THR A 140 -1.38 2.35 8.53
CA THR A 140 -0.43 1.72 7.62
C THR A 140 -0.09 2.58 6.41
N GLY A 141 -0.73 3.75 6.26
CA GLY A 141 -0.43 4.70 5.20
C GLY A 141 1.01 5.20 5.28
N PHE A 142 1.72 5.23 4.15
CA PHE A 142 3.14 5.59 4.14
C PHE A 142 3.48 6.83 3.28
N ALA A 143 2.50 7.54 2.73
CA ALA A 143 2.77 8.79 2.00
C ALA A 143 3.60 9.79 2.81
N ASP A 144 3.33 9.87 4.11
CA ASP A 144 4.04 10.75 5.05
C ASP A 144 5.54 10.39 5.23
N GLN A 145 5.97 9.24 4.69
CA GLN A 145 7.37 8.79 4.69
C GLN A 145 8.10 9.11 3.38
N LEU A 146 7.39 9.59 2.35
CA LEU A 146 7.93 9.86 1.03
C LEU A 146 8.28 11.33 0.84
N ASP A 147 9.28 11.59 0.01
CA ASP A 147 9.52 12.92 -0.55
C ASP A 147 8.70 13.09 -1.84
N THR A 148 8.56 11.99 -2.63
CA THR A 148 7.79 11.98 -3.88
C THR A 148 7.06 10.64 -4.06
N PHE A 149 5.82 10.71 -4.51
CA PHE A 149 5.05 9.55 -4.95
C PHE A 149 4.93 9.54 -6.48
N LEU A 150 5.36 8.45 -7.10
CA LEU A 150 5.25 8.23 -8.55
C LEU A 150 3.97 7.45 -8.82
N LEU A 151 2.92 8.16 -9.20
CA LEU A 151 1.59 7.60 -9.43
C LEU A 151 1.51 6.95 -10.83
N GLY A 152 1.41 5.63 -10.89
CA GLY A 152 1.22 4.90 -12.14
C GLY A 152 -0.19 5.10 -12.70
N THR A 153 -0.31 5.87 -13.77
CA THR A 153 -1.57 6.16 -14.47
C THR A 153 -1.60 5.53 -15.86
N TYR A 154 -1.26 4.24 -15.96
CA TYR A 154 -1.29 3.48 -17.22
C TYR A 154 -2.75 3.13 -17.56
N LEU A 155 -3.51 4.15 -17.94
CA LEU A 155 -4.94 4.10 -18.15
C LEU A 155 -5.29 4.53 -19.58
N PRO A 156 -6.33 3.95 -20.19
CA PRO A 156 -6.61 4.14 -21.61
C PRO A 156 -7.14 5.53 -21.97
N ARG A 157 -7.64 6.29 -20.98
CA ARG A 157 -8.24 7.61 -21.20
C ARG A 157 -7.53 8.69 -20.40
N VAL A 158 -7.44 9.88 -20.97
CA VAL A 158 -6.86 11.04 -20.27
C VAL A 158 -7.89 11.70 -19.38
N TYR A 159 -9.08 11.97 -19.92
CA TYR A 159 -10.15 12.71 -19.24
C TYR A 159 -11.32 11.81 -18.87
N GLY A 160 -12.01 12.19 -17.79
CA GLY A 160 -13.19 11.53 -17.24
C GLY A 160 -13.11 11.43 -15.72
N PRO A 161 -13.53 12.47 -14.95
CA PRO A 161 -13.36 12.53 -13.49
C PRO A 161 -14.08 11.40 -12.75
N ASP A 162 -15.16 10.87 -13.35
CA ASP A 162 -15.95 9.77 -12.79
C ASP A 162 -15.64 8.42 -13.46
N ASP A 163 -14.68 8.39 -14.37
CA ASP A 163 -14.29 7.20 -15.12
C ASP A 163 -13.07 6.54 -14.48
N GLY A 164 -13.27 5.44 -13.80
CA GLY A 164 -12.20 4.69 -13.12
C GLY A 164 -11.04 4.24 -14.00
N GLU A 165 -11.15 4.39 -15.32
CA GLU A 165 -10.13 4.08 -16.32
C GLU A 165 -9.47 5.33 -16.93
N SER A 166 -9.64 6.51 -16.33
CA SER A 166 -9.01 7.75 -16.77
C SER A 166 -7.87 8.21 -15.87
N ILE A 167 -6.88 8.88 -16.47
CA ILE A 167 -5.77 9.50 -15.75
C ILE A 167 -6.30 10.56 -14.78
N GLU A 168 -7.26 11.38 -15.22
CA GLU A 168 -7.90 12.40 -14.39
C GLU A 168 -8.53 11.81 -13.12
N TYR A 169 -9.27 10.71 -13.24
CA TYR A 169 -9.82 10.01 -12.09
C TYR A 169 -8.71 9.50 -11.14
N GLY A 170 -7.64 8.92 -11.69
CA GLY A 170 -6.49 8.46 -10.92
C GLY A 170 -5.81 9.58 -10.13
N ILE A 171 -5.63 10.75 -10.76
CA ILE A 171 -5.06 11.94 -10.13
C ILE A 171 -5.98 12.48 -9.02
N ASN A 172 -7.28 12.67 -9.30
CA ASN A 172 -8.24 13.16 -8.32
C ASN A 172 -8.32 12.26 -7.08
N ARG A 173 -8.23 10.93 -7.30
CA ARG A 173 -8.16 9.98 -6.20
C ARG A 173 -6.86 10.12 -5.41
N ALA A 174 -5.72 10.27 -6.10
CA ALA A 174 -4.43 10.42 -5.42
C ALA A 174 -4.39 11.68 -4.56
N GLU A 175 -4.88 12.81 -5.03
CA GLU A 175 -4.97 14.05 -4.24
C GLU A 175 -5.76 13.84 -2.95
N ARG A 176 -6.92 13.17 -3.06
CA ARG A 176 -7.78 12.86 -1.93
C ARG A 176 -7.11 11.93 -0.91
N PHE A 177 -6.33 10.94 -1.37
CA PHE A 177 -5.70 9.97 -0.49
C PHE A 177 -4.39 10.47 0.10
N LEU A 178 -3.61 11.22 -0.67
CA LEU A 178 -2.32 11.77 -0.22
C LEU A 178 -2.48 12.92 0.77
N LEU A 179 -3.54 13.73 0.68
CA LEU A 179 -3.79 14.88 1.56
C LEU A 179 -2.57 15.81 1.70
N ASN A 180 -1.83 16.03 0.61
CA ASN A 180 -0.60 16.81 0.56
C ASN A 180 0.56 16.26 1.44
N ALA A 181 0.55 14.99 1.82
CA ALA A 181 1.62 14.40 2.63
C ALA A 181 2.98 14.35 1.92
N CYS A 182 2.97 14.25 0.59
CA CYS A 182 4.18 14.32 -0.24
C CYS A 182 3.84 14.93 -1.62
N THR A 183 4.88 15.33 -2.36
CA THR A 183 4.74 15.66 -3.78
C THR A 183 4.41 14.40 -4.57
N TYR A 184 3.66 14.49 -5.67
CA TYR A 184 3.45 13.37 -6.56
C TYR A 184 3.56 13.76 -8.02
N TYR A 185 3.89 12.78 -8.87
CA TYR A 185 3.90 12.90 -10.32
C TYR A 185 3.16 11.73 -10.94
N ALA A 186 2.23 12.02 -11.84
CA ALA A 186 1.61 10.98 -12.66
C ALA A 186 2.62 10.45 -13.69
N THR A 187 2.74 9.14 -13.77
CA THR A 187 3.60 8.44 -14.73
C THR A 187 2.73 7.72 -15.74
N VAL A 188 3.05 7.83 -17.01
CA VAL A 188 2.31 7.23 -18.13
C VAL A 188 3.18 6.24 -18.88
N ASP A 189 2.55 5.25 -19.52
CA ASP A 189 3.20 4.39 -20.48
C ASP A 189 3.23 5.11 -21.83
N CYS A 190 4.39 5.07 -22.48
CA CYS A 190 4.63 5.67 -23.79
C CYS A 190 4.75 4.63 -24.91
N SER A 191 4.35 3.36 -24.68
CA SER A 191 4.42 2.28 -25.66
C SER A 191 3.30 2.32 -26.69
#